data_52ed6a6d6fa11137388166684f90b20b
#
_entry.id   52ed6a6d6fa11137388166684f90b20b
#
_cell.length_a   1.000
_cell.length_b   1.000
_cell.length_c   1.000
_cell.angle_alpha   90.00
_cell.angle_beta   90.00
_cell.angle_gamma   90.00
#
_symmetry.space_group_name_H-M   'P 1'
#
loop_
_entity.id
_entity.type
_entity.pdbx_description
1 polymer ?
#
loop_
_entity_poly.entity_id
_entity_poly.type
_entity_poly.pdbx_seq_one_letter_code
_entity_poly.pdbx_strand_id
1 'polypeptide(L)'
;DKRILRICRKIGIQSSIKWKPKSCTKADRNPSHIAKNFLHREFHADKPNEKWLTDVTEFKYYIGVEVHKIYLSAILDLCDRRIVSYKISAHNDNALVMDTFDQAVTAEPDAHPLFHSDRGFQYTSQAFYSRLKKHHMKQSMSRVAKCIDNGPMEGFWGIIKRERYYGKKFTSREALVKMIEDYIEYYNHKRLQRNLGVLTPFEKHEQYMLVA
;
A
#
# COMPACT_ATOMS: atom_id res chain seq x y z
N ASP A 1 14.69 20.74 7.72
CA ASP A 1 15.84 21.22 8.50
C ASP A 1 16.81 21.97 7.59
N LYS A 2 16.94 23.30 7.81
CA LYS A 2 17.76 24.20 6.97
C LYS A 2 19.25 23.85 6.99
N ARG A 3 19.77 23.31 8.09
CA ARG A 3 21.17 22.91 8.23
C ARG A 3 21.51 21.72 7.34
N ILE A 4 20.66 20.70 7.31
CA ILE A 4 20.83 19.51 6.45
C ILE A 4 20.77 19.91 4.98
N LEU A 5 19.80 20.74 4.58
CA LEU A 5 19.71 21.24 3.20
C LEU A 5 20.97 22.01 2.78
N ARG A 6 21.55 22.83 3.67
CA ARG A 6 22.79 23.55 3.40
C ARG A 6 23.97 22.59 3.20
N ILE A 7 24.09 21.56 4.04
CA ILE A 7 25.14 20.54 3.92
C ILE A 7 24.99 19.77 2.60
N CYS A 8 23.78 19.28 2.29
CA CYS A 8 23.50 18.57 1.03
C CYS A 8 23.88 19.41 -0.20
N ARG A 9 23.54 20.71 -0.20
CA ARG A 9 23.92 21.62 -1.29
C ARG A 9 25.43 21.78 -1.40
N LYS A 10 26.14 21.91 -0.26
CA LYS A 10 27.60 22.07 -0.23
C LYS A 10 28.35 20.84 -0.77
N ILE A 11 27.85 19.64 -0.54
CA ILE A 11 28.45 18.37 -1.00
C ILE A 11 27.82 17.83 -2.28
N GLY A 12 26.97 18.63 -2.96
CA GLY A 12 26.39 18.26 -4.25
C GLY A 12 25.29 17.21 -4.20
N ILE A 13 24.79 16.83 -3.02
CA ILE A 13 23.68 15.88 -2.90
C ILE A 13 22.37 16.58 -3.23
N GLN A 14 21.69 16.06 -4.25
CA GLN A 14 20.37 16.53 -4.68
C GLN A 14 19.40 15.35 -4.79
N SER A 15 18.11 15.61 -4.53
CA SER A 15 17.06 14.62 -4.79
C SER A 15 16.94 14.38 -6.30
N SER A 16 16.97 13.12 -6.71
CA SER A 16 16.71 12.71 -8.10
C SER A 16 15.23 12.78 -8.49
N ILE A 17 14.35 13.06 -7.52
CA ILE A 17 12.90 13.02 -7.72
C ILE A 17 12.42 14.35 -8.31
N LYS A 18 12.12 14.33 -9.61
CA LYS A 18 11.56 15.49 -10.32
C LYS A 18 10.11 15.29 -10.80
N TRP A 19 9.50 14.13 -10.52
CA TRP A 19 8.24 13.75 -11.14
C TRP A 19 7.12 13.51 -10.13
N LYS A 20 5.88 13.98 -10.47
CA LYS A 20 4.66 13.66 -9.72
C LYS A 20 3.89 12.60 -10.52
N PRO A 21 3.74 11.37 -10.02
CA PRO A 21 2.98 10.35 -10.72
C PRO A 21 1.49 10.70 -10.79
N LYS A 22 0.82 10.35 -11.89
CA LYS A 22 -0.65 10.37 -11.98
C LYS A 22 -1.21 9.13 -11.29
N SER A 23 -2.35 9.26 -10.62
CA SER A 23 -3.08 8.11 -10.06
C SER A 23 -3.44 7.10 -11.16
N CYS A 24 -3.26 5.82 -10.89
CA CYS A 24 -3.67 4.73 -11.79
C CYS A 24 -5.10 4.24 -11.52
N THR A 25 -5.72 4.71 -10.46
CA THR A 25 -7.06 4.28 -10.05
C THR A 25 -8.11 4.89 -10.94
N LYS A 26 -8.99 4.04 -11.49
CA LYS A 26 -10.19 4.45 -12.21
C LYS A 26 -11.39 4.22 -11.29
N ALA A 27 -12.11 5.30 -10.97
CA ALA A 27 -13.38 5.18 -10.27
C ALA A 27 -14.38 4.42 -11.14
N ASP A 28 -15.19 3.56 -10.52
CA ASP A 28 -16.29 2.91 -11.18
C ASP A 28 -17.36 3.96 -11.57
N ARG A 29 -17.88 3.87 -12.79
CA ARG A 29 -18.96 4.74 -13.26
C ARG A 29 -20.34 4.34 -12.68
N ASN A 30 -20.53 3.04 -12.41
CA ASN A 30 -21.75 2.47 -11.84
C ASN A 30 -21.40 1.50 -10.69
N PRO A 31 -20.99 2.01 -9.52
CA PRO A 31 -20.58 1.16 -8.41
C PRO A 31 -21.76 0.35 -7.87
N SER A 32 -21.56 -0.95 -7.69
CA SER A 32 -22.56 -1.84 -7.10
C SER A 32 -22.75 -1.61 -5.61
N HIS A 33 -21.68 -1.15 -4.93
CA HIS A 33 -21.68 -0.87 -3.51
C HIS A 33 -20.76 0.31 -3.18
N ILE A 34 -21.25 1.23 -2.35
CA ILE A 34 -20.44 2.34 -1.82
C ILE A 34 -20.59 2.38 -0.30
N ALA A 35 -19.47 2.17 0.42
CA ALA A 35 -19.44 2.34 1.86
C ALA A 35 -19.20 3.81 2.25
N LYS A 36 -19.70 4.20 3.45
CA LYS A 36 -19.38 5.49 4.05
C LYS A 36 -17.90 5.55 4.45
N ASN A 37 -17.33 6.76 4.49
CA ASN A 37 -16.00 6.96 5.05
C ASN A 37 -16.09 6.93 6.58
N PHE A 38 -15.73 5.80 7.18
CA PHE A 38 -15.66 5.64 8.63
C PHE A 38 -14.27 5.91 9.19
N LEU A 39 -13.23 5.91 8.34
CA LEU A 39 -11.86 6.19 8.76
C LEU A 39 -11.64 7.65 9.14
N HIS A 40 -12.35 8.59 8.47
CA HIS A 40 -12.28 10.05 8.72
C HIS A 40 -10.87 10.62 8.77
N ARG A 41 -9.88 9.98 8.09
CA ARG A 41 -8.45 10.30 8.14
C ARG A 41 -7.79 10.05 9.50
N GLU A 42 -8.42 9.30 10.36
CA GLU A 42 -7.79 8.81 11.60
C GLU A 42 -6.81 7.69 11.28
N PHE A 43 -5.62 8.07 10.80
CA PHE A 43 -4.56 7.14 10.39
C PHE A 43 -3.74 6.63 11.57
N HIS A 44 -4.32 6.61 12.74
CA HIS A 44 -3.79 6.00 13.95
C HIS A 44 -4.66 4.81 14.35
N ALA A 45 -4.02 3.76 14.84
CA ALA A 45 -4.66 2.61 15.47
C ALA A 45 -3.85 2.25 16.72
N ASP A 46 -4.53 1.88 17.79
CA ASP A 46 -3.90 1.62 19.08
C ASP A 46 -3.29 0.22 19.13
N LYS A 47 -3.84 -0.71 18.37
CA LYS A 47 -3.37 -2.10 18.29
C LYS A 47 -3.34 -2.62 16.84
N PRO A 48 -2.48 -3.62 16.53
CA PRO A 48 -2.50 -4.31 15.26
C PRO A 48 -3.88 -4.87 14.92
N ASN A 49 -4.16 -4.95 13.62
CA ASN A 49 -5.41 -5.52 13.08
C ASN A 49 -6.69 -4.75 13.47
N GLU A 50 -6.57 -3.47 13.86
CA GLU A 50 -7.72 -2.60 14.14
C GLU A 50 -8.18 -1.87 12.86
N LYS A 51 -7.25 -1.39 12.04
CA LYS A 51 -7.53 -0.65 10.80
C LYS A 51 -6.56 -1.07 9.70
N TRP A 52 -7.09 -1.57 8.61
CA TRP A 52 -6.32 -1.90 7.40
C TRP A 52 -6.65 -0.96 6.25
N LEU A 53 -5.61 -0.53 5.55
CA LEU A 53 -5.73 0.23 4.31
C LEU A 53 -5.29 -0.63 3.14
N THR A 54 -5.97 -0.47 2.00
CA THR A 54 -5.60 -1.16 0.76
C THR A 54 -5.63 -0.21 -0.44
N ASP A 55 -4.82 -0.51 -1.41
CA ASP A 55 -4.79 0.19 -2.71
C ASP A 55 -4.02 -0.65 -3.74
N VAL A 56 -4.13 -0.25 -5.00
CA VAL A 56 -3.40 -0.85 -6.13
C VAL A 56 -2.51 0.19 -6.79
N THR A 57 -1.26 -0.16 -7.08
CA THR A 57 -0.35 0.69 -7.81
C THR A 57 0.21 0.02 -9.05
N GLU A 58 0.53 0.80 -10.08
CA GLU A 58 1.12 0.35 -11.35
C GLU A 58 2.65 0.53 -11.33
N PHE A 59 3.36 -0.46 -11.88
CA PHE A 59 4.76 -0.41 -12.25
C PHE A 59 4.92 -0.76 -13.74
N LYS A 60 5.99 -0.25 -14.35
CA LYS A 60 6.30 -0.49 -15.76
C LYS A 60 7.66 -1.15 -15.90
N TYR A 61 7.79 -2.04 -16.89
CA TYR A 61 9.05 -2.59 -17.35
C TYR A 61 9.09 -2.56 -18.89
N TYR A 62 10.24 -2.82 -19.48
CA TYR A 62 10.47 -2.61 -20.90
C TYR A 62 11.09 -3.87 -21.51
N ILE A 63 10.51 -4.36 -22.59
CA ILE A 63 11.10 -5.40 -23.43
C ILE A 63 11.42 -4.75 -24.77
N GLY A 64 12.71 -4.49 -25.02
CA GLY A 64 13.11 -3.67 -26.15
C GLY A 64 12.52 -2.27 -26.08
N VAL A 65 11.66 -1.94 -27.03
CA VAL A 65 10.93 -0.65 -27.12
C VAL A 65 9.53 -0.70 -26.52
N GLU A 66 9.04 -1.88 -26.21
CA GLU A 66 7.69 -2.07 -25.69
C GLU A 66 7.60 -1.79 -24.19
N VAL A 67 6.52 -1.14 -23.79
CA VAL A 67 6.22 -0.82 -22.39
C VAL A 67 5.17 -1.80 -21.87
N HIS A 68 5.56 -2.60 -20.89
CA HIS A 68 4.70 -3.53 -20.19
C HIS A 68 4.39 -3.04 -18.79
N LYS A 69 3.31 -3.57 -18.20
CA LYS A 69 2.83 -3.16 -16.88
C LYS A 69 2.64 -4.36 -15.97
N ILE A 70 2.87 -4.14 -14.69
CA ILE A 70 2.38 -4.99 -13.62
C ILE A 70 1.70 -4.13 -12.56
N TYR A 71 0.81 -4.74 -11.81
CA TYR A 71 0.03 -4.12 -10.74
C TYR A 71 0.35 -4.80 -9.43
N LEU A 72 0.56 -3.99 -8.41
CA LEU A 72 0.77 -4.43 -7.04
C LEU A 72 -0.41 -3.98 -6.19
N SER A 73 -1.14 -4.94 -5.64
CA SER A 73 -2.12 -4.72 -4.57
C SER A 73 -1.48 -5.03 -3.23
N ALA A 74 -1.74 -4.23 -2.21
CA ALA A 74 -1.24 -4.49 -0.86
C ALA A 74 -2.23 -4.04 0.20
N ILE A 75 -2.13 -4.66 1.39
CA ILE A 75 -2.86 -4.29 2.59
C ILE A 75 -1.84 -3.85 3.64
N LEU A 76 -2.04 -2.65 4.20
CA LEU A 76 -1.20 -2.03 5.20
C LEU A 76 -1.97 -1.89 6.51
N ASP A 77 -1.39 -2.35 7.62
CA ASP A 77 -1.90 -2.11 8.97
C ASP A 77 -1.56 -0.68 9.43
N LEU A 78 -2.50 0.02 10.04
CA LEU A 78 -2.30 1.41 10.48
C LEU A 78 -1.56 1.54 11.82
N CYS A 79 -1.52 0.51 12.64
CA CYS A 79 -0.83 0.54 13.93
C CYS A 79 0.68 0.39 13.77
N ASP A 80 1.10 -0.71 13.19
CA ASP A 80 2.52 -1.07 13.04
C ASP A 80 3.12 -0.71 11.69
N ARG A 81 2.28 -0.28 10.72
CA ARG A 81 2.68 0.06 9.33
C ARG A 81 3.19 -1.13 8.52
N ARG A 82 2.98 -2.34 8.99
CA ARG A 82 3.34 -3.57 8.28
C ARG A 82 2.50 -3.74 7.01
N ILE A 83 3.13 -4.21 5.96
CA ILE A 83 2.39 -4.78 4.82
C ILE A 83 1.96 -6.18 5.23
N VAL A 84 0.68 -6.35 5.50
CA VAL A 84 0.07 -7.59 5.97
C VAL A 84 0.05 -8.64 4.86
N SER A 85 -0.33 -8.21 3.66
CA SER A 85 -0.32 -9.04 2.45
C SER A 85 -0.14 -8.21 1.20
N TYR A 86 0.26 -8.86 0.11
CA TYR A 86 0.35 -8.25 -1.22
C TYR A 86 0.25 -9.29 -2.33
N LYS A 87 -0.16 -8.86 -3.51
CA LYS A 87 -0.14 -9.65 -4.75
C LYS A 87 0.33 -8.81 -5.93
N ILE A 88 1.02 -9.47 -6.85
CA ILE A 88 1.50 -8.86 -8.10
C ILE A 88 0.83 -9.59 -9.26
N SER A 89 0.24 -8.84 -10.19
CA SER A 89 -0.44 -9.36 -11.38
C SER A 89 -0.11 -8.56 -12.63
N ALA A 90 -0.25 -9.17 -13.79
CA ALA A 90 -0.24 -8.47 -15.08
C ALA A 90 -1.54 -7.67 -15.30
N HIS A 91 -2.60 -7.98 -14.57
CA HIS A 91 -3.93 -7.39 -14.73
C HIS A 91 -4.35 -6.64 -13.46
N ASN A 92 -4.99 -5.49 -13.66
CA ASN A 92 -5.64 -4.73 -12.59
C ASN A 92 -7.12 -5.10 -12.55
N ASP A 93 -7.44 -6.24 -11.97
CA ASP A 93 -8.77 -6.83 -11.94
C ASP A 93 -9.25 -7.15 -10.51
N ASN A 94 -10.44 -7.70 -10.40
CA ASN A 94 -11.02 -8.10 -9.12
C ASN A 94 -10.22 -9.25 -8.47
N ALA A 95 -9.67 -10.17 -9.26
CA ALA A 95 -8.91 -11.31 -8.75
C ALA A 95 -7.68 -10.83 -7.96
N LEU A 96 -6.93 -9.86 -8.49
CA LEU A 96 -5.77 -9.28 -7.82
C LEU A 96 -6.09 -8.82 -6.38
N VAL A 97 -7.17 -8.07 -6.21
CA VAL A 97 -7.57 -7.52 -4.91
C VAL A 97 -8.15 -8.58 -3.99
N MET A 98 -8.93 -9.52 -4.55
CA MET A 98 -9.49 -10.63 -3.78
C MET A 98 -8.43 -11.57 -3.26
N ASP A 99 -7.45 -11.93 -4.09
CA ASP A 99 -6.33 -12.78 -3.69
C ASP A 99 -5.45 -12.10 -2.61
N THR A 100 -5.28 -10.77 -2.72
CA THR A 100 -4.58 -9.98 -1.68
C THR A 100 -5.33 -10.04 -0.36
N PHE A 101 -6.66 -9.89 -0.40
CA PHE A 101 -7.51 -9.97 0.79
C PHE A 101 -7.52 -11.38 1.40
N ASP A 102 -7.71 -12.42 0.58
CA ASP A 102 -7.74 -13.81 1.05
C ASP A 102 -6.40 -14.21 1.69
N GLN A 103 -5.28 -13.72 1.16
CA GLN A 103 -3.96 -13.91 1.77
C GLN A 103 -3.83 -13.19 3.12
N ALA A 104 -4.35 -11.96 3.27
CA ALA A 104 -4.34 -11.23 4.54
C ALA A 104 -5.15 -11.97 5.62
N VAL A 105 -6.33 -12.46 5.27
CA VAL A 105 -7.18 -13.25 6.19
C VAL A 105 -6.52 -14.57 6.58
N THR A 106 -5.77 -15.20 5.66
CA THR A 106 -5.02 -16.41 5.97
C THR A 106 -3.87 -16.14 6.94
N ALA A 107 -3.18 -15.01 6.78
CA ALA A 107 -2.09 -14.59 7.67
C ALA A 107 -2.59 -14.15 9.05
N GLU A 108 -3.76 -13.54 9.12
CA GLU A 108 -4.37 -12.97 10.33
C GLU A 108 -5.83 -13.45 10.47
N PRO A 109 -6.07 -14.72 10.83
CA PRO A 109 -7.41 -15.33 10.76
C PRO A 109 -8.41 -14.71 11.76
N ASP A 110 -7.93 -14.17 12.88
CA ASP A 110 -8.74 -13.58 13.93
C ASP A 110 -8.88 -12.04 13.78
N ALA A 111 -8.38 -11.47 12.69
CA ALA A 111 -8.44 -10.04 12.46
C ALA A 111 -9.80 -9.60 11.90
N HIS A 112 -10.41 -8.59 12.54
CA HIS A 112 -11.66 -7.97 12.09
C HIS A 112 -11.50 -6.44 11.96
N PRO A 113 -10.56 -5.94 11.13
CA PRO A 113 -10.27 -4.53 11.03
C PRO A 113 -11.39 -3.71 10.40
N LEU A 114 -11.38 -2.39 10.67
CA LEU A 114 -11.98 -1.44 9.75
C LEU A 114 -11.18 -1.47 8.44
N PHE A 115 -11.78 -1.97 7.36
CA PHE A 115 -11.12 -2.14 6.08
C PHE A 115 -11.37 -0.93 5.18
N HIS A 116 -10.34 -0.12 4.93
CA HIS A 116 -10.45 1.12 4.16
C HIS A 116 -9.78 1.02 2.79
N SER A 117 -10.49 1.46 1.76
CA SER A 117 -10.02 1.53 0.38
C SER A 117 -10.40 2.86 -0.30
N ASP A 118 -9.89 3.08 -1.49
CA ASP A 118 -10.48 4.03 -2.41
C ASP A 118 -11.80 3.49 -3.02
N ARG A 119 -12.34 4.18 -4.03
CA ARG A 119 -13.53 3.76 -4.79
C ARG A 119 -13.17 3.12 -6.13
N GLY A 120 -12.07 2.41 -6.20
CA GLY A 120 -11.74 1.59 -7.35
C GLY A 120 -12.83 0.54 -7.61
N PHE A 121 -13.02 0.17 -8.88
CA PHE A 121 -14.08 -0.76 -9.29
C PHE A 121 -14.00 -2.12 -8.57
N GLN A 122 -12.79 -2.54 -8.20
CA GLN A 122 -12.58 -3.79 -7.46
C GLN A 122 -13.24 -3.74 -6.08
N TYR A 123 -13.07 -2.62 -5.36
CA TYR A 123 -13.55 -2.45 -3.99
C TYR A 123 -15.05 -2.14 -3.91
N THR A 124 -15.64 -1.61 -5.01
CA THR A 124 -17.09 -1.33 -5.12
C THR A 124 -17.88 -2.52 -5.62
N SER A 125 -17.25 -3.66 -5.90
CA SER A 125 -17.92 -4.88 -6.34
C SER A 125 -18.68 -5.56 -5.20
N GLN A 126 -19.85 -6.12 -5.51
CA GLN A 126 -20.65 -6.89 -4.55
C GLN A 126 -19.89 -8.11 -4.03
N ALA A 127 -19.05 -8.72 -4.86
CA ALA A 127 -18.24 -9.88 -4.47
C ALA A 127 -17.21 -9.52 -3.39
N PHE A 128 -16.58 -8.36 -3.49
CA PHE A 128 -15.64 -7.89 -2.47
C PHE A 128 -16.35 -7.53 -1.16
N TYR A 129 -17.48 -6.83 -1.24
CA TYR A 129 -18.31 -6.53 -0.07
C TYR A 129 -18.74 -7.80 0.67
N SER A 130 -19.20 -8.83 -0.06
CA SER A 130 -19.59 -10.11 0.52
C SER A 130 -18.44 -10.83 1.24
N ARG A 131 -17.20 -10.73 0.69
CA ARG A 131 -16.01 -11.26 1.38
C ARG A 131 -15.75 -10.56 2.71
N LEU A 132 -15.74 -9.24 2.73
CA LEU A 132 -15.57 -8.47 3.97
C LEU A 132 -16.60 -8.83 5.03
N LYS A 133 -17.87 -8.94 4.60
CA LYS A 133 -18.98 -9.32 5.49
C LYS A 133 -18.82 -10.73 6.06
N LYS A 134 -18.37 -11.70 5.24
CA LYS A 134 -18.09 -13.07 5.68
C LYS A 134 -17.05 -13.12 6.80
N HIS A 135 -16.07 -12.21 6.77
CA HIS A 135 -15.00 -12.10 7.77
C HIS A 135 -15.30 -11.05 8.86
N HIS A 136 -16.56 -10.62 9.00
CA HIS A 136 -17.01 -9.65 10.00
C HIS A 136 -16.25 -8.30 9.96
N MET A 137 -15.70 -7.94 8.81
CA MET A 137 -14.99 -6.68 8.61
C MET A 137 -15.93 -5.58 8.15
N LYS A 138 -15.75 -4.38 8.70
CA LYS A 138 -16.51 -3.19 8.28
C LYS A 138 -15.78 -2.46 7.15
N GLN A 139 -16.47 -2.27 6.03
CA GLN A 139 -15.93 -1.51 4.91
C GLN A 139 -16.01 0.00 5.14
N SER A 140 -14.94 0.69 4.79
CA SER A 140 -14.84 2.15 4.73
C SER A 140 -14.25 2.57 3.38
N MET A 141 -14.74 3.66 2.78
CA MET A 141 -14.24 4.12 1.48
C MET A 141 -13.89 5.61 1.52
N SER A 142 -12.82 5.95 0.82
CA SER A 142 -12.43 7.35 0.58
C SER A 142 -13.55 8.14 -0.10
N ARG A 143 -13.59 9.45 0.11
CA ARG A 143 -14.48 10.33 -0.63
C ARG A 143 -14.02 10.47 -2.08
N VAL A 144 -14.97 10.79 -2.97
CA VAL A 144 -14.66 11.00 -4.40
C VAL A 144 -13.58 12.07 -4.57
N ALA A 145 -12.57 11.78 -5.38
CA ALA A 145 -11.46 12.67 -5.70
C ALA A 145 -10.68 13.21 -4.49
N LYS A 146 -10.69 12.48 -3.36
CA LYS A 146 -9.93 12.81 -2.14
C LYS A 146 -8.88 11.73 -1.88
N CYS A 147 -7.83 11.73 -2.68
CA CYS A 147 -6.70 10.79 -2.53
C CYS A 147 -6.09 10.83 -1.13
N ILE A 148 -6.05 11.99 -0.49
CA ILE A 148 -5.56 12.16 0.88
C ILE A 148 -6.30 11.29 1.93
N ASP A 149 -7.49 10.77 1.60
CA ASP A 149 -8.24 9.87 2.49
C ASP A 149 -7.59 8.47 2.57
N ASN A 150 -6.60 8.13 1.70
CA ASN A 150 -5.78 6.92 1.74
C ASN A 150 -4.27 7.24 1.87
N GLY A 151 -3.94 8.32 2.56
CA GLY A 151 -2.60 8.90 2.64
C GLY A 151 -1.49 7.93 3.03
N PRO A 152 -1.63 7.04 4.04
CA PRO A 152 -0.59 6.07 4.39
C PRO A 152 -0.23 5.09 3.26
N MET A 153 -1.21 4.60 2.48
CA MET A 153 -0.94 3.75 1.31
C MET A 153 -0.23 4.52 0.20
N GLU A 154 -0.68 5.75 -0.08
CA GLU A 154 0.02 6.62 -1.04
C GLU A 154 1.46 6.93 -0.58
N GLY A 155 1.65 7.10 0.73
CA GLY A 155 2.96 7.24 1.35
C GLY A 155 3.85 6.02 1.08
N PHE A 156 3.35 4.81 1.29
CA PHE A 156 4.06 3.57 1.01
C PHE A 156 4.43 3.44 -0.49
N TRP A 157 3.47 3.70 -1.40
CA TRP A 157 3.77 3.72 -2.84
C TRP A 157 4.84 4.74 -3.21
N GLY A 158 4.78 5.92 -2.59
CA GLY A 158 5.80 6.95 -2.77
C GLY A 158 7.17 6.48 -2.30
N ILE A 159 7.26 5.77 -1.19
CA ILE A 159 8.51 5.28 -0.60
C ILE A 159 9.13 4.19 -1.49
N ILE A 160 8.43 3.10 -1.80
CA ILE A 160 8.96 2.03 -2.66
C ILE A 160 9.40 2.54 -4.03
N LYS A 161 8.59 3.43 -4.64
CA LYS A 161 8.93 3.99 -5.95
C LYS A 161 10.15 4.90 -5.89
N ARG A 162 10.32 5.71 -4.85
CA ARG A 162 11.46 6.59 -4.69
C ARG A 162 12.75 5.83 -4.35
N GLU A 163 12.66 4.84 -3.48
CA GLU A 163 13.85 4.16 -2.98
C GLU A 163 14.37 3.09 -3.95
N ARG A 164 13.50 2.48 -4.78
CA ARG A 164 13.89 1.31 -5.59
C ARG A 164 13.52 1.36 -7.07
N TYR A 165 12.52 2.12 -7.45
CA TYR A 165 11.98 2.08 -8.82
C TYR A 165 12.38 3.28 -9.68
N TYR A 166 12.19 4.53 -9.18
CA TYR A 166 12.51 5.71 -9.98
C TYR A 166 14.01 5.83 -10.27
N GLY A 167 14.32 6.25 -11.51
CA GLY A 167 15.70 6.34 -12.00
C GLY A 167 16.29 5.01 -12.46
N LYS A 168 15.52 3.90 -12.39
CA LYS A 168 15.92 2.59 -12.92
C LYS A 168 15.04 2.19 -14.11
N LYS A 169 15.62 1.44 -15.05
CA LYS A 169 14.89 0.84 -16.16
C LYS A 169 14.92 -0.68 -15.98
N PHE A 170 13.77 -1.27 -15.73
CA PHE A 170 13.60 -2.72 -15.63
C PHE A 170 13.37 -3.28 -17.02
N THR A 171 14.12 -4.29 -17.41
CA THR A 171 14.08 -4.90 -18.75
C THR A 171 13.42 -6.28 -18.76
N SER A 172 13.00 -6.78 -17.60
CA SER A 172 12.21 -8.00 -17.49
C SER A 172 11.16 -7.88 -16.37
N ARG A 173 10.11 -8.67 -16.50
CA ARG A 173 9.06 -8.79 -15.48
C ARG A 173 9.64 -9.36 -14.18
N GLU A 174 10.46 -10.38 -14.28
CA GLU A 174 11.06 -11.10 -13.15
C GLU A 174 11.94 -10.17 -12.30
N ALA A 175 12.78 -9.36 -12.93
CA ALA A 175 13.63 -8.38 -12.23
C ALA A 175 12.78 -7.33 -11.48
N LEU A 176 11.67 -6.88 -12.08
CA LEU A 176 10.76 -5.93 -11.43
C LEU A 176 9.99 -6.57 -10.28
N VAL A 177 9.46 -7.78 -10.45
CA VAL A 177 8.78 -8.55 -9.40
C VAL A 177 9.72 -8.79 -8.23
N LYS A 178 10.92 -9.31 -8.49
CA LYS A 178 11.93 -9.53 -7.45
C LYS A 178 12.26 -8.25 -6.69
N MET A 179 12.40 -7.11 -7.37
CA MET A 179 12.65 -5.83 -6.71
C MET A 179 11.52 -5.45 -5.75
N ILE A 180 10.26 -5.69 -6.13
CA ILE A 180 9.10 -5.39 -5.29
C ILE A 180 9.08 -6.31 -4.06
N GLU A 181 9.26 -7.62 -4.26
CA GLU A 181 9.28 -8.61 -3.18
C GLU A 181 10.42 -8.36 -2.19
N ASP A 182 11.65 -8.18 -2.68
CA ASP A 182 12.83 -7.85 -1.86
C ASP A 182 12.62 -6.51 -1.09
N TYR A 183 11.88 -5.57 -1.69
CA TYR A 183 11.61 -4.30 -1.02
C TYR A 183 10.56 -4.42 0.07
N ILE A 184 9.49 -5.17 -0.13
CA ILE A 184 8.45 -5.36 0.90
C ILE A 184 9.05 -6.10 2.10
N GLU A 185 9.89 -7.10 1.85
CA GLU A 185 10.64 -7.80 2.91
C GLU A 185 11.55 -6.83 3.68
N TYR A 186 12.33 -6.00 2.96
CA TYR A 186 13.15 -4.96 3.56
C TYR A 186 12.31 -3.93 4.34
N TYR A 187 11.18 -3.50 3.80
CA TYR A 187 10.29 -2.53 4.43
C TYR A 187 9.73 -3.03 5.76
N ASN A 188 9.28 -4.28 5.79
CA ASN A 188 8.70 -4.88 7.00
C ASN A 188 9.76 -5.17 8.08
N HIS A 189 10.94 -5.68 7.69
CA HIS A 189 11.90 -6.26 8.65
C HIS A 189 13.18 -5.44 8.87
N LYS A 190 13.50 -4.46 8.00
CA LYS A 190 14.79 -3.77 8.06
C LYS A 190 14.68 -2.24 7.99
N ARG A 191 13.58 -1.73 7.43
CA ARG A 191 13.42 -0.29 7.24
C ARG A 191 12.91 0.37 8.51
N LEU A 192 13.80 1.09 9.20
CA LEU A 192 13.44 1.87 10.39
C LEU A 192 12.52 3.04 10.04
N GLN A 193 11.51 3.29 10.86
CA GLN A 193 10.52 4.34 10.67
C GLN A 193 10.43 5.25 11.91
N ARG A 194 10.56 6.56 11.70
CA ARG A 194 10.51 7.56 12.78
C ARG A 194 9.18 7.56 13.54
N ASN A 195 8.09 7.40 12.82
CA ASN A 195 6.73 7.36 13.40
C ASN A 195 6.45 6.10 14.21
N LEU A 196 7.31 5.08 14.14
CA LEU A 196 7.25 3.86 14.93
C LEU A 196 8.25 3.87 16.10
N GLY A 197 8.85 5.02 16.43
CA GLY A 197 9.89 5.10 17.46
C GLY A 197 11.26 4.60 17.00
N VAL A 198 11.55 4.73 15.70
CA VAL A 198 12.80 4.22 15.04
C VAL A 198 12.86 2.69 15.04
N LEU A 199 11.71 2.03 14.98
CA LEU A 199 11.56 0.59 14.80
C LEU A 199 11.20 0.26 13.35
N THR A 200 11.40 -0.99 12.97
CA THR A 200 10.78 -1.57 11.77
C THR A 200 9.30 -1.87 12.03
N PRO A 201 8.47 -2.00 11.00
CA PRO A 201 7.08 -2.45 11.14
C PRO A 201 6.96 -3.75 11.92
N PHE A 202 7.84 -4.73 11.66
CA PHE A 202 7.79 -6.02 12.32
C PHE A 202 8.20 -5.94 13.81
N GLU A 203 9.28 -5.23 14.15
CA GLU A 203 9.65 -4.98 15.55
C GLU A 203 8.53 -4.27 16.32
N LYS A 204 7.82 -3.34 15.66
CA LYS A 204 6.68 -2.66 16.25
C LYS A 204 5.52 -3.62 16.50
N HIS A 205 5.24 -4.51 15.55
CA HIS A 205 4.25 -5.57 15.70
C HIS A 205 4.57 -6.50 16.87
N GLU A 206 5.81 -7.01 16.93
CA GLU A 206 6.26 -7.90 18.02
C GLU A 206 6.12 -7.25 19.40
N GLN A 207 6.41 -5.96 19.54
CA GLN A 207 6.21 -5.24 20.80
C GLN A 207 4.76 -5.33 21.31
N TYR A 208 3.78 -5.26 20.40
CA TYR A 208 2.36 -5.42 20.79
C TYR A 208 2.04 -6.86 21.20
N MET A 209 2.56 -7.84 20.47
CA MET A 209 2.30 -9.26 20.75
C MET A 209 2.90 -9.72 22.07
N LEU A 210 3.99 -9.08 22.56
CA LEU A 210 4.62 -9.39 23.84
C LEU A 210 3.87 -8.77 25.04
N VAL A 211 3.01 -7.79 24.83
CA VAL A 211 2.30 -7.05 25.91
C VAL A 211 0.83 -7.45 25.98
N ALA A 212 0.30 -8.10 24.96
CA ALA A 212 -1.09 -8.59 24.87
C ALA A 212 -1.24 -9.97 25.47
#